data_9d361192c8ad899f3106d176c66a9345
#
_entry.id   9d361192c8ad899f3106d176c66a9345
#
_cell.length_a   1.000
_cell.length_b   1.000
_cell.length_c   1.000
_cell.angle_alpha   90.00
_cell.angle_beta   90.00
_cell.angle_gamma   90.00
#
_symmetry.space_group_name_H-M   'P 1'
#
loop_
_entity.id
_entity.type
_entity.pdbx_description
1 polymer ?
#
loop_
_entity_poly.entity_id
_entity_poly.type
_entity_poly.pdbx_seq_one_letter_code
_entity_poly.pdbx_strand_id
1 'polypeptide(L)'
;MRPAILATLAAIALAPLAAGAQEVTLRFQHFVSPNSANPKYFIEPWAEKVEADSNGRIKVEIYPFMQLGGKATAQYDLIRDGAIDGGWVIPGYQPGRFPEAEALELPFMTPKSAEEASRAAWDFTQEHLMDDFADVHVFAAHMHGPGIIHKKGDAVASVSDMAGLKLRGPSRPATLLLNKLGAEPVGMPVPAFPEALAKGVLDGGVITWEMSPSLRLDDLTDSHTDVAGDRALYNLYFIWAMNKDSYARLPDDLKAVIDANSGMMASAWAGRAHDTGDAEGRDQMVAAGNEIATLSEDATEEMRALGREVTQEWIAQVTDRGLDGAGLVEDARALMEQYEGTAEPLN
;
A
#
# COMPACT_ATOMS: atom_id res chain seq x y z
N MET A 1 -27.29 79.58 -15.58
CA MET A 1 -26.15 78.78 -16.00
C MET A 1 -25.96 77.69 -14.96
N ARG A 2 -26.26 76.44 -15.34
CA ARG A 2 -26.06 75.23 -14.49
C ARG A 2 -24.89 74.45 -15.07
N PRO A 3 -23.89 74.06 -14.31
CA PRO A 3 -22.82 73.19 -14.81
C PRO A 3 -23.26 71.72 -14.85
N ALA A 4 -23.02 71.12 -15.99
CA ALA A 4 -23.20 69.66 -16.14
C ALA A 4 -21.99 68.94 -15.57
N ILE A 5 -22.23 67.99 -14.63
CA ILE A 5 -21.23 67.08 -14.10
C ILE A 5 -21.20 65.85 -15.00
N LEU A 6 -20.10 65.62 -15.73
CA LEU A 6 -19.81 64.36 -16.43
C LEU A 6 -19.34 63.33 -15.42
N ALA A 7 -20.11 62.32 -15.21
CA ALA A 7 -19.68 61.12 -14.48
C ALA A 7 -19.01 60.11 -15.44
N THR A 8 -17.69 59.96 -15.29
CA THR A 8 -16.93 58.97 -16.04
C THR A 8 -17.07 57.62 -15.34
N LEU A 9 -17.85 56.67 -15.91
CA LEU A 9 -17.88 55.27 -15.47
C LEU A 9 -16.58 54.58 -15.93
N ALA A 10 -15.72 54.22 -14.99
CA ALA A 10 -14.60 53.31 -15.24
C ALA A 10 -15.14 51.85 -15.25
N ALA A 11 -15.22 51.27 -16.44
CA ALA A 11 -15.52 49.85 -16.61
C ALA A 11 -14.27 49.04 -16.22
N ILE A 12 -14.31 48.40 -15.05
CA ILE A 12 -13.32 47.39 -14.65
C ILE A 12 -13.62 46.14 -15.49
N ALA A 13 -12.81 45.89 -16.51
CA ALA A 13 -12.83 44.64 -17.26
C ALA A 13 -12.31 43.54 -16.35
N LEU A 14 -13.21 42.70 -15.77
CA LEU A 14 -12.83 41.40 -15.23
C LEU A 14 -12.44 40.54 -16.45
N ALA A 15 -11.14 40.40 -16.69
CA ALA A 15 -10.64 39.36 -17.58
C ALA A 15 -11.01 38.01 -16.93
N PRO A 16 -11.71 37.09 -17.63
CA PRO A 16 -11.87 35.75 -17.12
C PRO A 16 -10.46 35.19 -16.98
N LEU A 17 -10.12 34.68 -15.77
CA LEU A 17 -9.02 33.72 -15.63
C LEU A 17 -9.39 32.58 -16.59
N ALA A 18 -8.65 32.44 -17.68
CA ALA A 18 -8.76 31.27 -18.54
C ALA A 18 -8.35 30.07 -17.67
N ALA A 19 -9.33 29.32 -17.19
CA ALA A 19 -9.06 27.96 -16.73
C ALA A 19 -8.34 27.26 -17.89
N GLY A 20 -7.13 26.79 -17.68
CA GLY A 20 -6.37 26.10 -18.71
C GLY A 20 -7.25 24.98 -19.29
N ALA A 21 -7.37 24.95 -20.61
CA ALA A 21 -8.11 23.84 -21.24
C ALA A 21 -7.41 22.53 -20.84
N GLN A 22 -8.16 21.54 -20.41
CA GLN A 22 -7.63 20.19 -20.13
C GLN A 22 -6.86 19.69 -21.36
N GLU A 23 -5.59 19.33 -21.16
CA GLU A 23 -4.70 18.89 -22.24
C GLU A 23 -4.49 17.38 -22.21
N VAL A 24 -4.47 16.80 -20.99
CA VAL A 24 -4.16 15.39 -20.76
C VAL A 24 -5.17 14.78 -19.80
N THR A 25 -5.68 13.60 -20.16
CA THR A 25 -6.42 12.73 -19.24
C THR A 25 -5.58 11.49 -19.00
N LEU A 26 -5.31 11.19 -17.73
CA LEU A 26 -4.61 9.99 -17.27
C LEU A 26 -5.60 9.07 -16.57
N ARG A 27 -5.69 7.81 -17.01
CA ARG A 27 -6.59 6.80 -16.44
C ARG A 27 -5.80 5.89 -15.51
N PHE A 28 -6.08 6.01 -14.23
CA PHE A 28 -5.45 5.22 -13.19
C PHE A 28 -6.47 4.26 -12.57
N GLN A 29 -6.04 3.05 -12.22
CA GLN A 29 -6.93 2.13 -11.54
C GLN A 29 -6.29 1.49 -10.32
N HIS A 30 -7.17 1.04 -9.41
CA HIS A 30 -6.80 0.21 -8.28
C HIS A 30 -7.85 -0.91 -8.07
N PHE A 31 -7.53 -1.86 -7.18
CA PHE A 31 -8.28 -3.12 -7.03
C PHE A 31 -9.15 -3.17 -5.76
N VAL A 32 -9.19 -2.10 -4.96
CA VAL A 32 -9.94 -2.04 -3.70
C VAL A 32 -11.14 -1.10 -3.78
N SER A 33 -11.91 -1.00 -2.69
CA SER A 33 -13.00 -0.03 -2.54
C SER A 33 -12.46 1.41 -2.57
N PRO A 34 -13.17 2.38 -3.18
CA PRO A 34 -12.80 3.79 -3.07
C PRO A 34 -12.88 4.31 -1.63
N ASN A 35 -13.60 3.59 -0.74
CA ASN A 35 -13.70 3.92 0.68
C ASN A 35 -12.59 3.31 1.54
N SER A 36 -11.68 2.51 0.96
CA SER A 36 -10.49 2.03 1.68
C SER A 36 -9.53 3.19 1.95
N ALA A 37 -8.71 3.07 2.99
CA ALA A 37 -7.89 4.17 3.49
C ALA A 37 -6.95 4.76 2.42
N ASN A 38 -6.22 3.91 1.69
CA ASN A 38 -5.26 4.41 0.70
C ASN A 38 -5.93 5.18 -0.45
N PRO A 39 -7.02 4.70 -1.13
CA PRO A 39 -7.78 5.51 -2.05
C PRO A 39 -8.29 6.81 -1.44
N LYS A 40 -8.91 6.76 -0.27
CA LYS A 40 -9.55 7.91 0.40
C LYS A 40 -8.57 8.99 0.83
N TYR A 41 -7.41 8.61 1.38
CA TYR A 41 -6.48 9.53 2.03
C TYR A 41 -5.21 9.81 1.23
N PHE A 42 -4.94 9.04 0.17
CA PHE A 42 -3.80 9.25 -0.71
C PHE A 42 -4.18 9.33 -2.19
N ILE A 43 -4.78 8.28 -2.79
CA ILE A 43 -4.92 8.21 -4.26
C ILE A 43 -5.80 9.33 -4.82
N GLU A 44 -7.02 9.51 -4.26
CA GLU A 44 -7.93 10.57 -4.70
C GLU A 44 -7.35 11.97 -4.38
N PRO A 45 -6.87 12.26 -3.15
CA PRO A 45 -6.24 13.54 -2.86
C PRO A 45 -4.96 13.82 -3.69
N TRP A 46 -4.18 12.79 -4.04
CA TRP A 46 -3.04 12.93 -4.94
C TRP A 46 -3.49 13.33 -6.34
N ALA A 47 -4.54 12.70 -6.87
CA ALA A 47 -5.11 13.03 -8.17
C ALA A 47 -5.63 14.47 -8.20
N GLU A 48 -6.37 14.88 -7.17
CA GLU A 48 -6.86 16.27 -7.02
C GLU A 48 -5.70 17.28 -6.93
N LYS A 49 -4.63 16.94 -6.21
CA LYS A 49 -3.45 17.78 -6.10
C LYS A 49 -2.73 17.95 -7.44
N VAL A 50 -2.53 16.88 -8.19
CA VAL A 50 -1.94 16.93 -9.54
C VAL A 50 -2.79 17.80 -10.48
N GLU A 51 -4.12 17.66 -10.43
CA GLU A 51 -5.04 18.48 -11.21
C GLU A 51 -4.90 19.96 -10.82
N ALA A 52 -4.88 20.28 -9.53
CA ALA A 52 -4.72 21.66 -9.03
C ALA A 52 -3.36 22.25 -9.42
N ASP A 53 -2.26 21.53 -9.18
CA ASP A 53 -0.89 21.99 -9.45
C ASP A 53 -0.63 22.18 -10.95
N SER A 54 -1.34 21.42 -11.82
CA SER A 54 -1.31 21.60 -13.28
C SER A 54 -2.24 22.72 -13.78
N ASN A 55 -2.95 23.42 -12.90
CA ASN A 55 -4.01 24.39 -13.24
C ASN A 55 -5.12 23.75 -14.11
N GLY A 56 -5.49 22.49 -13.84
CA GLY A 56 -6.51 21.74 -14.55
C GLY A 56 -6.08 21.20 -15.93
N ARG A 57 -4.80 21.31 -16.28
CA ARG A 57 -4.28 20.80 -17.56
C ARG A 57 -4.12 19.28 -17.56
N ILE A 58 -3.81 18.66 -16.40
CA ILE A 58 -3.87 17.23 -16.20
C ILE A 58 -5.17 16.89 -15.48
N LYS A 59 -5.93 15.95 -16.03
CA LYS A 59 -7.04 15.28 -15.35
C LYS A 59 -6.60 13.86 -15.02
N VAL A 60 -6.68 13.46 -13.76
CA VAL A 60 -6.45 12.07 -13.33
C VAL A 60 -7.79 11.43 -13.00
N GLU A 61 -8.20 10.45 -13.79
CA GLU A 61 -9.41 9.69 -13.56
C GLU A 61 -9.09 8.40 -12.82
N ILE A 62 -9.64 8.20 -11.63
CA ILE A 62 -9.42 7.05 -10.79
C ILE A 62 -10.53 6.01 -11.00
N TYR A 63 -10.14 4.77 -11.28
CA TYR A 63 -11.05 3.65 -11.54
C TYR A 63 -10.85 2.57 -10.46
N PRO A 64 -11.76 2.47 -9.46
CA PRO A 64 -11.69 1.46 -8.41
C PRO A 64 -12.10 0.06 -8.92
N PHE A 65 -11.87 -0.99 -8.11
CA PHE A 65 -12.32 -2.36 -8.36
C PHE A 65 -11.94 -2.93 -9.74
N MET A 66 -10.81 -2.52 -10.31
CA MET A 66 -10.39 -2.96 -11.66
C MET A 66 -11.41 -2.64 -12.76
N GLN A 67 -12.09 -1.50 -12.70
CA GLN A 67 -13.17 -1.14 -13.66
C GLN A 67 -12.68 -1.02 -15.10
N LEU A 68 -11.40 -0.74 -15.34
CA LEU A 68 -10.82 -0.75 -16.69
C LEU A 68 -10.47 -2.16 -17.19
N GLY A 69 -10.74 -3.18 -16.38
CA GLY A 69 -10.53 -4.58 -16.70
C GLY A 69 -9.27 -5.19 -16.09
N GLY A 70 -9.14 -6.50 -16.28
CA GLY A 70 -8.02 -7.29 -15.74
C GLY A 70 -8.25 -7.78 -14.30
N LYS A 71 -7.16 -8.17 -13.65
CA LYS A 71 -7.13 -8.65 -12.27
C LYS A 71 -6.02 -7.93 -11.50
N ALA A 72 -6.12 -7.83 -10.18
CA ALA A 72 -5.09 -7.22 -9.33
C ALA A 72 -3.68 -7.82 -9.57
N THR A 73 -3.60 -9.11 -9.86
CA THR A 73 -2.34 -9.80 -10.18
C THR A 73 -1.73 -9.40 -11.54
N ALA A 74 -2.49 -8.75 -12.42
CA ALA A 74 -2.03 -8.29 -13.73
C ALA A 74 -1.81 -6.77 -13.79
N GLN A 75 -2.00 -6.06 -12.68
CA GLN A 75 -1.99 -4.60 -12.65
C GLN A 75 -0.69 -4.01 -13.21
N TYR A 76 0.47 -4.56 -12.84
CA TYR A 76 1.76 -4.14 -13.38
C TYR A 76 1.82 -4.27 -14.91
N ASP A 77 1.37 -5.40 -15.46
CA ASP A 77 1.38 -5.65 -16.90
C ASP A 77 0.44 -4.70 -17.65
N LEU A 78 -0.74 -4.39 -17.09
CA LEU A 78 -1.68 -3.43 -17.68
C LEU A 78 -1.05 -2.03 -17.79
N ILE A 79 -0.27 -1.62 -16.79
CA ILE A 79 0.47 -0.34 -16.82
C ILE A 79 1.60 -0.41 -17.83
N ARG A 80 2.45 -1.43 -17.75
CA ARG A 80 3.59 -1.62 -18.66
C ARG A 80 3.15 -1.60 -20.12
N ASP A 81 2.09 -2.32 -20.45
CA ASP A 81 1.59 -2.50 -21.81
C ASP A 81 0.75 -1.30 -22.30
N GLY A 82 0.54 -0.27 -21.48
CA GLY A 82 -0.21 0.94 -21.83
C GLY A 82 -1.72 0.73 -21.98
N ALA A 83 -2.27 -0.36 -21.43
CA ALA A 83 -3.72 -0.58 -21.37
C ALA A 83 -4.41 0.45 -20.46
N ILE A 84 -3.69 0.89 -19.45
CA ILE A 84 -4.03 1.99 -18.55
C ILE A 84 -2.82 2.91 -18.39
N ASP A 85 -3.04 4.17 -18.02
CA ASP A 85 -1.95 5.14 -17.85
C ASP A 85 -1.19 4.94 -16.54
N GLY A 86 -1.84 4.43 -15.48
CA GLY A 86 -1.19 4.16 -14.23
C GLY A 86 -2.06 3.40 -13.24
N GLY A 87 -1.52 3.15 -12.05
CA GLY A 87 -2.27 2.47 -11.02
C GLY A 87 -1.44 2.01 -9.81
N TRP A 88 -2.15 1.43 -8.88
CA TRP A 88 -1.63 0.92 -7.62
C TRP A 88 -1.31 -0.58 -7.74
N VAL A 89 -0.08 -0.95 -7.49
CA VAL A 89 0.46 -2.31 -7.73
C VAL A 89 0.99 -2.91 -6.43
N ILE A 90 0.72 -4.19 -6.23
CA ILE A 90 1.41 -5.03 -5.24
C ILE A 90 2.32 -5.99 -6.01
N PRO A 91 3.65 -5.75 -6.05
CA PRO A 91 4.60 -6.65 -6.72
C PRO A 91 4.53 -8.08 -6.19
N GLY A 92 4.29 -8.27 -4.89
CA GLY A 92 4.10 -9.57 -4.24
C GLY A 92 2.92 -10.40 -4.76
N TYR A 93 1.99 -9.82 -5.53
CA TYR A 93 0.92 -10.57 -6.23
C TYR A 93 1.41 -11.32 -7.47
N GLN A 94 2.67 -11.14 -7.87
CA GLN A 94 3.35 -11.87 -8.94
C GLN A 94 4.56 -12.62 -8.38
N PRO A 95 4.35 -13.74 -7.63
CA PRO A 95 5.42 -14.42 -6.89
C PRO A 95 6.64 -14.73 -7.74
N GLY A 96 7.83 -14.35 -7.26
CA GLY A 96 9.11 -14.60 -7.89
C GLY A 96 9.45 -13.73 -9.10
N ARG A 97 8.59 -12.76 -9.47
CA ARG A 97 8.89 -11.79 -10.52
C ARG A 97 9.80 -10.67 -10.04
N PHE A 98 9.57 -10.18 -8.83
CA PHE A 98 10.31 -9.11 -8.19
C PHE A 98 10.95 -9.63 -6.90
N PRO A 99 11.97 -10.50 -7.01
CA PRO A 99 12.52 -11.20 -5.84
C PRO A 99 13.18 -10.25 -4.84
N GLU A 100 13.82 -9.17 -5.30
CA GLU A 100 14.50 -8.21 -4.42
C GLU A 100 13.49 -7.42 -3.57
N ALA A 101 12.32 -7.09 -4.12
CA ALA A 101 11.25 -6.41 -3.39
C ALA A 101 10.70 -7.24 -2.21
N GLU A 102 10.80 -8.57 -2.26
CA GLU A 102 10.37 -9.44 -1.17
C GLU A 102 11.19 -9.24 0.12
N ALA A 103 12.40 -8.63 0.05
CA ALA A 103 13.19 -8.29 1.24
C ALA A 103 12.41 -7.39 2.19
N LEU A 104 11.61 -6.45 1.66
CA LEU A 104 10.75 -5.55 2.44
C LEU A 104 9.55 -6.26 3.08
N GLU A 105 9.14 -7.41 2.54
CA GLU A 105 7.97 -8.18 3.00
C GLU A 105 8.34 -9.33 3.96
N LEU A 106 9.61 -9.46 4.34
CA LEU A 106 10.04 -10.50 5.25
C LEU A 106 9.42 -10.30 6.65
N PRO A 107 9.17 -11.41 7.39
CA PRO A 107 8.54 -11.33 8.70
C PRO A 107 9.30 -10.43 9.69
N PHE A 108 8.57 -9.60 10.42
CA PHE A 108 9.13 -8.68 11.43
C PHE A 108 10.17 -7.69 10.88
N MET A 109 10.16 -7.43 9.58
CA MET A 109 11.08 -6.49 8.93
C MET A 109 10.73 -5.03 9.26
N THR A 110 9.45 -4.68 9.16
CA THR A 110 8.99 -3.28 9.20
C THR A 110 8.56 -2.83 10.60
N PRO A 111 8.73 -1.54 10.94
CA PRO A 111 8.03 -0.94 12.07
C PRO A 111 6.51 -1.04 11.88
N LYS A 112 5.74 -0.79 12.94
CA LYS A 112 4.27 -0.75 12.87
C LYS A 112 3.74 0.52 12.22
N SER A 113 4.51 1.61 12.17
CA SER A 113 4.14 2.80 11.40
C SER A 113 4.34 2.56 9.92
N ALA A 114 3.26 2.69 9.16
CA ALA A 114 3.31 2.60 7.70
C ALA A 114 4.05 3.79 7.07
N GLU A 115 3.99 4.99 7.68
CA GLU A 115 4.73 6.15 7.20
C GLU A 115 6.24 5.91 7.27
N GLU A 116 6.74 5.43 8.41
CA GLU A 116 8.17 5.12 8.60
C GLU A 116 8.62 4.03 7.62
N ALA A 117 7.87 2.94 7.55
CA ALA A 117 8.14 1.84 6.62
C ALA A 117 8.11 2.31 5.15
N SER A 118 7.24 3.25 4.79
CA SER A 118 7.13 3.78 3.43
C SER A 118 8.31 4.69 3.05
N ARG A 119 8.84 5.45 4.00
CA ARG A 119 10.07 6.24 3.79
C ARG A 119 11.26 5.31 3.48
N ALA A 120 11.41 4.27 4.28
CA ALA A 120 12.44 3.24 4.05
C ALA A 120 12.23 2.51 2.72
N ALA A 121 10.99 2.15 2.39
CA ALA A 121 10.67 1.49 1.14
C ALA A 121 10.96 2.34 -0.10
N TRP A 122 10.78 3.67 -0.01
CA TRP A 122 11.17 4.56 -1.10
C TRP A 122 12.68 4.54 -1.34
N ASP A 123 13.49 4.72 -0.30
CA ASP A 123 14.95 4.71 -0.45
C ASP A 123 15.44 3.34 -0.93
N PHE A 124 14.93 2.25 -0.36
CA PHE A 124 15.23 0.90 -0.83
C PHE A 124 14.87 0.71 -2.32
N THR A 125 13.74 1.27 -2.76
CA THR A 125 13.34 1.22 -4.16
C THR A 125 14.33 1.94 -5.06
N GLN A 126 14.79 3.13 -4.65
CA GLN A 126 15.78 3.90 -5.42
C GLN A 126 17.13 3.20 -5.50
N GLU A 127 17.53 2.49 -4.45
CA GLU A 127 18.83 1.84 -4.37
C GLU A 127 18.86 0.48 -5.06
N HIS A 128 17.77 -0.30 -5.00
CA HIS A 128 17.77 -1.72 -5.39
C HIS A 128 16.74 -2.10 -6.47
N LEU A 129 15.61 -1.38 -6.61
CA LEU A 129 14.48 -1.88 -7.38
C LEU A 129 14.20 -1.12 -8.70
N MET A 130 14.96 -0.06 -8.99
CA MET A 130 14.69 0.75 -10.19
C MET A 130 14.90 -0.02 -11.50
N ASP A 131 15.82 -0.99 -11.52
CA ASP A 131 16.05 -1.87 -12.68
C ASP A 131 14.89 -2.88 -12.82
N ASP A 132 14.37 -3.42 -11.71
CA ASP A 132 13.20 -4.31 -11.71
C ASP A 132 11.95 -3.62 -12.25
N PHE A 133 11.79 -2.32 -11.96
CA PHE A 133 10.67 -1.50 -12.43
C PHE A 133 11.00 -0.67 -13.68
N ALA A 134 12.07 -1.00 -14.39
CA ALA A 134 12.52 -0.25 -15.57
C ALA A 134 11.45 -0.09 -16.67
N ASP A 135 10.41 -0.91 -16.69
CA ASP A 135 9.31 -0.86 -17.67
C ASP A 135 8.19 0.13 -17.32
N VAL A 136 8.18 0.69 -16.13
CA VAL A 136 7.17 1.66 -15.67
C VAL A 136 7.87 2.90 -15.08
N HIS A 137 7.12 3.98 -14.88
CA HIS A 137 7.57 5.16 -14.15
C HIS A 137 6.99 5.10 -12.72
N VAL A 138 7.84 4.75 -11.75
CA VAL A 138 7.46 4.68 -10.33
C VAL A 138 7.55 6.07 -9.73
N PHE A 139 6.46 6.57 -9.12
CA PHE A 139 6.47 7.86 -8.47
C PHE A 139 6.12 7.82 -6.98
N ALA A 140 5.73 6.66 -6.45
CA ALA A 140 5.74 6.39 -5.00
C ALA A 140 5.95 4.90 -4.75
N ALA A 141 6.63 4.59 -3.66
CA ALA A 141 6.80 3.26 -3.13
C ALA A 141 6.44 3.28 -1.64
N HIS A 142 5.58 2.40 -1.19
CA HIS A 142 5.09 2.46 0.18
C HIS A 142 4.77 1.09 0.76
N MET A 143 4.57 1.06 2.07
CA MET A 143 4.16 -0.09 2.85
C MET A 143 2.81 0.19 3.51
N HIS A 144 2.10 -0.86 3.95
CA HIS A 144 0.94 -0.72 4.83
C HIS A 144 1.36 -0.76 6.32
N GLY A 145 0.42 -0.61 7.23
CA GLY A 145 0.64 -0.76 8.67
C GLY A 145 0.80 -2.22 9.11
N PRO A 146 0.66 -2.55 10.40
CA PRO A 146 0.88 -3.90 10.89
C PRO A 146 -0.13 -4.87 10.31
N GLY A 147 0.38 -6.03 9.87
CA GLY A 147 -0.48 -7.15 9.50
C GLY A 147 -1.01 -7.87 10.72
N ILE A 148 -2.33 -8.05 10.77
CA ILE A 148 -3.08 -8.60 11.88
C ILE A 148 -3.65 -9.96 11.50
N ILE A 149 -3.75 -10.91 12.43
CA ILE A 149 -4.43 -12.18 12.23
C ILE A 149 -5.92 -11.98 12.53
N HIS A 150 -6.76 -12.06 11.52
CA HIS A 150 -8.22 -11.98 11.63
C HIS A 150 -8.82 -13.38 11.42
N LYS A 151 -9.64 -13.87 12.34
CA LYS A 151 -10.20 -15.22 12.23
C LYS A 151 -11.58 -15.37 12.87
N LYS A 152 -12.25 -16.45 12.51
CA LYS A 152 -13.46 -16.92 13.18
C LYS A 152 -13.11 -17.62 14.50
N GLY A 153 -13.97 -17.45 15.50
CA GLY A 153 -13.78 -17.98 16.86
C GLY A 153 -12.73 -17.23 17.66
N ASP A 154 -12.21 -17.85 18.70
CA ASP A 154 -11.35 -17.23 19.72
C ASP A 154 -10.03 -16.69 19.12
N ALA A 155 -9.48 -15.66 19.73
CA ALA A 155 -8.22 -15.07 19.34
C ALA A 155 -7.04 -16.06 19.45
N VAL A 156 -6.00 -15.84 18.63
CA VAL A 156 -4.73 -16.57 18.74
C VAL A 156 -4.00 -16.09 19.98
N ALA A 157 -3.68 -16.99 20.91
CA ALA A 157 -2.94 -16.71 22.13
C ALA A 157 -1.51 -17.29 22.11
N SER A 158 -1.25 -18.27 21.24
CA SER A 158 0.04 -18.94 21.11
C SER A 158 0.28 -19.44 19.69
N VAL A 159 1.52 -19.81 19.35
CA VAL A 159 1.85 -20.42 18.05
C VAL A 159 1.05 -21.70 17.81
N SER A 160 0.78 -22.49 18.86
CA SER A 160 0.02 -23.74 18.72
C SER A 160 -1.42 -23.53 18.23
N ASP A 161 -2.02 -22.35 18.45
CA ASP A 161 -3.37 -22.04 17.99
C ASP A 161 -3.45 -21.80 16.48
N MET A 162 -2.30 -21.64 15.83
CA MET A 162 -2.21 -21.53 14.38
C MET A 162 -2.35 -22.88 13.66
N ALA A 163 -2.18 -23.99 14.38
CA ALA A 163 -2.07 -25.32 13.79
C ALA A 163 -3.35 -25.72 13.00
N GLY A 164 -3.19 -25.99 11.71
CA GLY A 164 -4.26 -26.44 10.82
C GLY A 164 -5.26 -25.37 10.41
N LEU A 165 -5.11 -24.10 10.84
CA LEU A 165 -5.97 -23.00 10.40
C LEU A 165 -5.75 -22.72 8.91
N LYS A 166 -6.82 -22.66 8.15
CA LYS A 166 -6.80 -22.22 6.75
C LYS A 166 -6.82 -20.71 6.67
N LEU A 167 -5.64 -20.13 6.47
CA LEU A 167 -5.47 -18.69 6.50
C LEU A 167 -5.07 -18.12 5.14
N ARG A 168 -5.66 -16.99 4.78
CA ARG A 168 -5.19 -16.23 3.62
C ARG A 168 -3.78 -15.71 3.87
N GLY A 169 -2.85 -16.02 2.92
CA GLY A 169 -1.54 -15.38 2.82
C GLY A 169 -1.51 -14.40 1.65
N PRO A 170 -1.06 -13.14 1.85
CA PRO A 170 -1.07 -12.12 0.80
C PRO A 170 0.08 -12.23 -0.20
N SER A 171 1.23 -12.69 0.24
CA SER A 171 2.46 -12.78 -0.55
C SER A 171 3.23 -14.06 -0.22
N ARG A 172 4.32 -14.31 -0.96
CA ARG A 172 5.15 -15.50 -0.73
C ARG A 172 5.81 -15.49 0.66
N PRO A 173 6.47 -14.40 1.14
CA PRO A 173 7.04 -14.39 2.48
C PRO A 173 6.00 -14.59 3.58
N ALA A 174 4.85 -13.92 3.51
CA ALA A 174 3.76 -14.09 4.47
C ALA A 174 3.18 -15.51 4.46
N THR A 175 3.04 -16.13 3.28
CA THR A 175 2.58 -17.51 3.13
C THR A 175 3.57 -18.51 3.74
N LEU A 176 4.88 -18.29 3.54
CA LEU A 176 5.93 -19.12 4.17
C LEU A 176 5.89 -19.01 5.70
N LEU A 177 5.72 -17.79 6.22
CA LEU A 177 5.56 -17.59 7.67
C LEU A 177 4.36 -18.34 8.22
N LEU A 178 3.17 -18.19 7.63
CA LEU A 178 1.96 -18.90 8.07
C LEU A 178 2.14 -20.40 8.06
N ASN A 179 2.83 -20.96 7.06
CA ASN A 179 3.16 -22.38 7.01
C ASN A 179 4.10 -22.80 8.15
N LYS A 180 5.15 -22.03 8.45
CA LYS A 180 6.06 -22.27 9.56
C LYS A 180 5.34 -22.20 10.92
N LEU A 181 4.34 -21.35 11.06
CA LEU A 181 3.47 -21.25 12.23
C LEU A 181 2.50 -22.44 12.37
N GLY A 182 2.47 -23.37 11.41
CA GLY A 182 1.63 -24.56 11.43
C GLY A 182 0.26 -24.38 10.78
N ALA A 183 -0.04 -23.22 10.19
CA ALA A 183 -1.27 -23.01 9.44
C ALA A 183 -1.23 -23.69 8.06
N GLU A 184 -2.41 -23.79 7.44
CA GLU A 184 -2.60 -24.18 6.03
C GLU A 184 -2.86 -22.91 5.19
N PRO A 185 -1.81 -22.23 4.70
CA PRO A 185 -1.98 -20.95 4.01
C PRO A 185 -2.54 -21.12 2.61
N VAL A 186 -3.45 -20.21 2.24
CA VAL A 186 -3.99 -20.08 0.89
C VAL A 186 -3.62 -18.71 0.31
N GLY A 187 -2.76 -18.70 -0.70
CA GLY A 187 -2.33 -17.47 -1.37
C GLY A 187 -3.46 -16.89 -2.21
N MET A 188 -3.85 -15.64 -1.93
CA MET A 188 -4.83 -14.94 -2.76
C MET A 188 -4.76 -13.42 -2.61
N PRO A 189 -5.09 -12.67 -3.70
CA PRO A 189 -5.28 -11.22 -3.64
C PRO A 189 -6.44 -10.83 -2.72
N VAL A 190 -6.35 -9.63 -2.11
CA VAL A 190 -7.33 -9.15 -1.14
C VAL A 190 -8.78 -9.13 -1.64
N PRO A 191 -9.11 -8.82 -2.91
CA PRO A 191 -10.51 -8.83 -3.36
C PRO A 191 -11.23 -10.18 -3.26
N ALA A 192 -10.49 -11.30 -3.24
CA ALA A 192 -11.05 -12.64 -3.14
C ALA A 192 -11.28 -13.10 -1.69
N PHE A 193 -10.69 -12.43 -0.70
CA PHE A 193 -10.69 -12.85 0.68
C PHE A 193 -12.07 -12.88 1.34
N PRO A 194 -12.91 -11.82 1.25
CA PRO A 194 -14.23 -11.82 1.90
C PRO A 194 -15.14 -12.96 1.45
N GLU A 195 -15.15 -13.26 0.15
CA GLU A 195 -15.96 -14.35 -0.40
C GLU A 195 -15.47 -15.72 0.08
N ALA A 196 -14.15 -15.95 0.09
CA ALA A 196 -13.55 -17.19 0.59
C ALA A 196 -13.86 -17.42 2.08
N LEU A 197 -13.79 -16.35 2.87
CA LEU A 197 -14.10 -16.36 4.29
C LEU A 197 -15.60 -16.61 4.55
N ALA A 198 -16.48 -15.90 3.84
CA ALA A 198 -17.93 -16.07 3.95
C ALA A 198 -18.40 -17.50 3.57
N LYS A 199 -17.75 -18.12 2.56
CA LYS A 199 -18.03 -19.49 2.14
C LYS A 199 -17.41 -20.58 3.05
N GLY A 200 -16.64 -20.21 4.07
CA GLY A 200 -15.94 -21.16 4.94
C GLY A 200 -14.81 -21.93 4.26
N VAL A 201 -14.26 -21.39 3.16
CA VAL A 201 -13.04 -21.93 2.55
C VAL A 201 -11.83 -21.62 3.41
N LEU A 202 -11.89 -20.49 4.15
CA LEU A 202 -10.88 -20.03 5.07
C LEU A 202 -11.47 -19.90 6.48
N ASP A 203 -10.65 -20.14 7.49
CA ASP A 203 -10.92 -19.84 8.89
C ASP A 203 -10.60 -18.39 9.23
N GLY A 204 -9.72 -17.75 8.45
CA GLY A 204 -9.25 -16.38 8.65
C GLY A 204 -8.20 -15.99 7.62
N GLY A 205 -7.39 -14.98 7.98
CA GLY A 205 -6.26 -14.54 7.16
C GLY A 205 -5.48 -13.43 7.83
N VAL A 206 -4.33 -13.09 7.24
CA VAL A 206 -3.58 -11.92 7.66
C VAL A 206 -3.92 -10.74 6.75
N ILE A 207 -4.30 -9.62 7.37
CA ILE A 207 -4.71 -8.36 6.73
C ILE A 207 -4.38 -7.20 7.67
N THR A 208 -4.44 -5.95 7.20
CA THR A 208 -4.27 -4.74 8.00
C THR A 208 -5.57 -4.30 8.67
N TRP A 209 -5.47 -3.48 9.71
CA TRP A 209 -6.65 -2.85 10.31
C TRP A 209 -7.38 -1.98 9.29
N GLU A 210 -6.66 -1.20 8.48
CA GLU A 210 -7.24 -0.24 7.52
C GLU A 210 -8.13 -0.89 6.45
N MET A 211 -7.83 -2.14 6.08
CA MET A 211 -8.65 -2.87 5.12
C MET A 211 -9.90 -3.49 5.74
N SER A 212 -9.90 -3.70 7.06
CA SER A 212 -10.95 -4.43 7.78
C SER A 212 -12.36 -3.87 7.54
N PRO A 213 -12.60 -2.53 7.56
CA PRO A 213 -13.92 -1.96 7.29
C PRO A 213 -14.43 -2.26 5.87
N SER A 214 -13.58 -2.05 4.87
CA SER A 214 -13.96 -2.22 3.47
C SER A 214 -14.20 -3.68 3.08
N LEU A 215 -13.63 -4.62 3.83
CA LEU A 215 -13.82 -6.07 3.69
C LEU A 215 -14.91 -6.62 4.61
N ARG A 216 -15.50 -5.77 5.49
CA ARG A 216 -16.51 -6.16 6.47
C ARG A 216 -16.03 -7.29 7.39
N LEU A 217 -14.79 -7.17 7.89
CA LEU A 217 -14.25 -8.19 8.79
C LEU A 217 -14.92 -8.16 10.15
N ASP A 218 -15.53 -7.05 10.54
CA ASP A 218 -16.43 -6.92 11.69
C ASP A 218 -17.58 -7.94 11.69
N ASP A 219 -18.12 -8.28 10.53
CA ASP A 219 -19.18 -9.28 10.35
C ASP A 219 -18.66 -10.69 10.03
N LEU A 220 -17.46 -10.80 9.47
CA LEU A 220 -16.94 -12.04 8.89
C LEU A 220 -15.97 -12.79 9.82
N THR A 221 -15.47 -12.11 10.86
CA THR A 221 -14.54 -12.66 11.84
C THR A 221 -14.98 -12.31 13.26
N ASP A 222 -14.49 -13.04 14.25
CA ASP A 222 -14.85 -12.88 15.63
C ASP A 222 -13.71 -12.28 16.46
N SER A 223 -12.46 -12.50 16.00
CA SER A 223 -11.25 -12.09 16.73
C SER A 223 -10.13 -11.57 15.83
N HIS A 224 -9.32 -10.72 16.42
CA HIS A 224 -8.19 -10.04 15.77
C HIS A 224 -6.99 -10.05 16.71
N THR A 225 -5.86 -10.60 16.24
CA THR A 225 -4.65 -10.74 17.05
C THR A 225 -3.48 -10.01 16.43
N ASP A 226 -2.90 -9.08 17.19
CA ASP A 226 -1.63 -8.42 16.88
C ASP A 226 -0.48 -9.09 17.64
N VAL A 227 0.75 -8.90 17.17
CA VAL A 227 1.98 -9.29 17.87
C VAL A 227 2.42 -8.20 18.85
N ALA A 228 3.13 -8.58 19.92
CA ALA A 228 3.74 -7.63 20.84
C ALA A 228 4.97 -6.92 20.20
N GLY A 229 5.35 -5.80 20.80
CA GLY A 229 6.52 -5.01 20.37
C GLY A 229 6.21 -4.07 19.21
N ASP A 230 7.25 -3.55 18.61
CA ASP A 230 7.27 -2.45 17.64
C ASP A 230 7.35 -2.89 16.16
N ARG A 231 7.58 -4.19 15.91
CA ARG A 231 7.66 -4.75 14.55
C ARG A 231 6.37 -5.43 14.14
N ALA A 232 6.00 -5.26 12.87
CA ALA A 232 4.84 -5.89 12.26
C ALA A 232 5.09 -7.38 12.00
N LEU A 233 4.07 -8.23 12.20
CA LEU A 233 4.13 -9.66 11.88
C LEU A 233 4.52 -9.90 10.42
N TYR A 234 3.90 -9.16 9.52
CA TYR A 234 4.19 -9.11 8.09
C TYR A 234 3.82 -7.73 7.54
N ASN A 235 4.29 -7.43 6.35
CA ASN A 235 3.92 -6.25 5.59
C ASN A 235 3.87 -6.57 4.09
N LEU A 236 3.31 -5.66 3.29
CA LEU A 236 3.36 -5.71 1.83
C LEU A 236 3.98 -4.43 1.28
N TYR A 237 4.70 -4.61 0.19
CA TYR A 237 5.29 -3.53 -0.58
C TYR A 237 4.37 -3.16 -1.76
N PHE A 238 4.23 -1.86 -1.99
CA PHE A 238 3.38 -1.29 -3.04
C PHE A 238 4.16 -0.26 -3.85
N ILE A 239 3.79 -0.14 -5.12
CA ILE A 239 4.18 1.01 -5.94
C ILE A 239 2.94 1.72 -6.50
N TRP A 240 3.03 3.05 -6.60
CA TRP A 240 2.16 3.90 -7.37
C TRP A 240 2.94 4.31 -8.61
N ALA A 241 2.50 3.84 -9.80
CA ALA A 241 3.31 3.92 -11.00
C ALA A 241 2.45 4.22 -12.23
N MET A 242 3.09 4.74 -13.29
CA MET A 242 2.44 4.94 -14.57
C MET A 242 3.23 4.32 -15.74
N ASN A 243 2.54 4.18 -16.85
CA ASN A 243 3.13 3.76 -18.12
C ASN A 243 4.21 4.76 -18.57
N LYS A 244 5.38 4.26 -18.94
CA LYS A 244 6.51 5.10 -19.39
C LYS A 244 6.19 5.99 -20.57
N ASP A 245 5.47 5.46 -21.55
CA ASP A 245 5.12 6.24 -22.74
C ASP A 245 4.06 7.31 -22.42
N SER A 246 3.13 7.02 -21.48
CA SER A 246 2.17 8.02 -21.00
C SER A 246 2.90 9.18 -20.30
N TYR A 247 3.91 8.88 -19.45
CA TYR A 247 4.76 9.90 -18.84
C TYR A 247 5.60 10.64 -19.88
N ALA A 248 6.25 9.93 -20.80
CA ALA A 248 7.13 10.52 -21.81
C ALA A 248 6.41 11.51 -22.74
N ARG A 249 5.11 11.25 -23.03
CA ARG A 249 4.27 12.12 -23.88
C ARG A 249 3.84 13.43 -23.20
N LEU A 250 3.97 13.53 -21.89
CA LEU A 250 3.63 14.79 -21.19
C LEU A 250 4.57 15.92 -21.63
N PRO A 251 4.06 17.15 -21.79
CA PRO A 251 4.91 18.35 -21.86
C PRO A 251 5.84 18.45 -20.64
N ASP A 252 7.01 19.05 -20.80
CA ASP A 252 8.03 19.07 -19.74
C ASP A 252 7.55 19.79 -18.46
N ASP A 253 6.74 20.81 -18.58
CA ASP A 253 6.13 21.51 -17.44
C ASP A 253 5.07 20.65 -16.72
N LEU A 254 4.37 19.75 -17.43
CA LEU A 254 3.44 18.80 -16.83
C LEU A 254 4.17 17.58 -16.24
N LYS A 255 5.31 17.16 -16.80
CA LYS A 255 6.21 16.20 -16.14
C LYS A 255 6.68 16.74 -14.80
N ALA A 256 7.09 18.02 -14.77
CA ALA A 256 7.52 18.66 -13.53
C ALA A 256 6.41 18.69 -12.46
N VAL A 257 5.13 18.77 -12.84
CA VAL A 257 4.01 18.65 -11.90
C VAL A 257 3.92 17.21 -11.33
N ILE A 258 4.03 16.19 -12.17
CA ILE A 258 4.04 14.80 -11.71
C ILE A 258 5.23 14.55 -10.77
N ASP A 259 6.43 14.98 -11.17
CA ASP A 259 7.66 14.79 -10.39
C ASP A 259 7.60 15.50 -9.03
N ALA A 260 7.02 16.70 -8.98
CA ALA A 260 6.82 17.46 -7.72
C ALA A 260 5.80 16.78 -6.77
N ASN A 261 4.93 15.91 -7.28
CA ASN A 261 3.96 15.13 -6.53
C ASN A 261 4.38 13.65 -6.38
N SER A 262 5.67 13.38 -6.48
CA SER A 262 6.28 12.04 -6.45
C SER A 262 7.33 11.92 -5.35
N GLY A 263 7.99 10.77 -5.29
CA GLY A 263 9.16 10.55 -4.45
C GLY A 263 8.84 10.28 -2.99
N MET A 264 9.78 10.61 -2.13
CA MET A 264 9.70 10.42 -0.68
C MET A 264 8.42 11.02 -0.08
N MET A 265 8.04 12.21 -0.51
CA MET A 265 6.85 12.91 -0.02
C MET A 265 5.57 12.12 -0.31
N ALA A 266 5.40 11.64 -1.54
CA ALA A 266 4.24 10.85 -1.93
C ALA A 266 4.23 9.47 -1.24
N SER A 267 5.41 8.85 -1.07
CA SER A 267 5.57 7.57 -0.37
C SER A 267 5.20 7.68 1.11
N ALA A 268 5.71 8.69 1.80
CA ALA A 268 5.36 8.97 3.20
C ALA A 268 3.86 9.30 3.36
N TRP A 269 3.29 10.08 2.43
CA TRP A 269 1.85 10.38 2.43
C TRP A 269 1.00 9.12 2.28
N ALA A 270 1.37 8.21 1.35
CA ALA A 270 0.69 6.93 1.19
C ALA A 270 0.77 6.07 2.47
N GLY A 271 1.93 6.04 3.14
CA GLY A 271 2.09 5.38 4.44
C GLY A 271 1.21 5.98 5.52
N ARG A 272 1.18 7.30 5.65
CA ARG A 272 0.32 8.00 6.62
C ARG A 272 -1.17 7.74 6.37
N ALA A 273 -1.58 7.57 5.11
CA ALA A 273 -2.94 7.17 4.76
C ALA A 273 -3.30 5.79 5.35
N HIS A 274 -2.37 4.84 5.35
CA HIS A 274 -2.55 3.55 6.00
C HIS A 274 -2.59 3.68 7.53
N ASP A 275 -1.67 4.43 8.16
CA ASP A 275 -1.67 4.66 9.62
C ASP A 275 -3.00 5.28 10.10
N THR A 276 -3.55 6.25 9.34
CA THR A 276 -4.86 6.85 9.61
C THR A 276 -5.97 5.81 9.53
N GLY A 277 -5.96 4.99 8.49
CA GLY A 277 -6.95 3.94 8.29
C GLY A 277 -6.85 2.81 9.30
N ASP A 278 -5.66 2.47 9.78
CA ASP A 278 -5.46 1.44 10.81
C ASP A 278 -6.11 1.84 12.14
N ALA A 279 -6.00 3.11 12.55
CA ALA A 279 -6.70 3.62 13.72
C ALA A 279 -8.23 3.51 13.57
N GLU A 280 -8.78 3.99 12.43
CA GLU A 280 -10.21 3.90 12.13
C GLU A 280 -10.70 2.44 12.05
N GLY A 281 -9.94 1.57 11.39
CA GLY A 281 -10.30 0.17 11.21
C GLY A 281 -10.32 -0.60 12.53
N ARG A 282 -9.31 -0.41 13.37
CA ARG A 282 -9.28 -1.01 14.71
C ARG A 282 -10.46 -0.55 15.58
N ASP A 283 -10.76 0.75 15.57
CA ASP A 283 -11.88 1.30 16.34
C ASP A 283 -13.23 0.72 15.86
N GLN A 284 -13.41 0.47 14.56
CA GLN A 284 -14.61 -0.19 14.05
C GLN A 284 -14.73 -1.63 14.56
N MET A 285 -13.65 -2.42 14.58
CA MET A 285 -13.68 -3.80 15.12
C MET A 285 -14.01 -3.80 16.60
N VAL A 286 -13.46 -2.87 17.37
CA VAL A 286 -13.82 -2.67 18.80
C VAL A 286 -15.30 -2.32 18.97
N ALA A 287 -15.81 -1.40 18.14
CA ALA A 287 -17.22 -0.98 18.20
C ALA A 287 -18.20 -2.09 17.81
N ALA A 288 -17.78 -3.00 16.94
CA ALA A 288 -18.55 -4.19 16.56
C ALA A 288 -18.60 -5.25 17.68
N GLY A 289 -17.71 -5.15 18.69
CA GLY A 289 -17.63 -6.09 19.80
C GLY A 289 -16.77 -7.32 19.50
N ASN A 290 -15.96 -7.29 18.45
CA ASN A 290 -15.00 -8.36 18.18
C ASN A 290 -13.91 -8.41 19.27
N GLU A 291 -13.35 -9.58 19.48
CA GLU A 291 -12.22 -9.77 20.40
C GLU A 291 -10.94 -9.17 19.80
N ILE A 292 -10.32 -8.24 20.53
CA ILE A 292 -9.02 -7.67 20.15
C ILE A 292 -7.97 -8.19 21.12
N ALA A 293 -6.99 -8.94 20.62
CA ALA A 293 -5.92 -9.52 21.41
C ALA A 293 -4.55 -9.03 20.93
N THR A 294 -3.60 -9.02 21.84
CA THR A 294 -2.17 -8.90 21.54
C THR A 294 -1.48 -10.11 22.12
N LEU A 295 -0.66 -10.79 21.34
CA LEU A 295 0.15 -11.91 21.81
C LEU A 295 1.08 -11.45 22.95
N SER A 296 1.38 -12.37 23.86
CA SER A 296 2.44 -12.14 24.86
C SER A 296 3.80 -11.95 24.16
N GLU A 297 4.75 -11.31 24.86
CA GLU A 297 6.13 -11.18 24.37
C GLU A 297 6.75 -12.55 24.07
N ASP A 298 6.53 -13.56 24.93
CA ASP A 298 7.05 -14.92 24.73
C ASP A 298 6.47 -15.58 23.46
N ALA A 299 5.15 -15.50 23.25
CA ALA A 299 4.52 -16.04 22.06
C ALA A 299 4.94 -15.28 20.77
N THR A 300 5.12 -13.98 20.89
CA THR A 300 5.64 -13.16 19.77
C THR A 300 7.07 -13.53 19.43
N GLU A 301 7.94 -13.76 20.44
CA GLU A 301 9.33 -14.17 20.18
C GLU A 301 9.41 -15.57 19.57
N GLU A 302 8.50 -16.50 19.93
CA GLU A 302 8.40 -17.78 19.25
C GLU A 302 8.04 -17.60 17.77
N MET A 303 7.06 -16.74 17.42
CA MET A 303 6.75 -16.40 16.03
C MET A 303 7.91 -15.72 15.31
N ARG A 304 8.63 -14.82 16.00
CA ARG A 304 9.80 -14.14 15.47
C ARG A 304 10.95 -15.09 15.17
N ALA A 305 11.15 -16.12 16.00
CA ALA A 305 12.14 -17.16 15.74
C ALA A 305 11.85 -17.91 14.43
N LEU A 306 10.59 -18.29 14.18
CA LEU A 306 10.15 -18.90 12.92
C LEU A 306 10.24 -17.91 11.75
N GLY A 307 9.99 -16.64 11.98
CA GLY A 307 10.21 -15.57 10.99
C GLY A 307 11.68 -15.45 10.55
N ARG A 308 12.63 -15.60 11.49
CA ARG A 308 14.07 -15.63 11.16
C ARG A 308 14.42 -16.83 10.26
N GLU A 309 13.79 -17.99 10.46
CA GLU A 309 13.98 -19.13 9.56
C GLU A 309 13.47 -18.84 8.15
N VAL A 310 12.29 -18.19 8.01
CA VAL A 310 11.78 -17.73 6.70
C VAL A 310 12.78 -16.80 6.03
N THR A 311 13.34 -15.84 6.77
CA THR A 311 14.35 -14.91 6.24
C THR A 311 15.59 -15.65 5.75
N GLN A 312 16.10 -16.63 6.50
CA GLN A 312 17.27 -17.43 6.09
C GLN A 312 16.98 -18.29 4.85
N GLU A 313 15.80 -18.90 4.78
CA GLU A 313 15.37 -19.65 3.60
C GLU A 313 15.25 -18.75 2.36
N TRP A 314 14.72 -17.53 2.53
CA TRP A 314 14.61 -16.55 1.45
C TRP A 314 16.00 -16.12 0.96
N ILE A 315 16.93 -15.77 1.88
CA ILE A 315 18.32 -15.41 1.56
C ILE A 315 18.96 -16.53 0.71
N ALA A 316 18.85 -17.78 1.14
CA ALA A 316 19.41 -18.91 0.40
C ALA A 316 18.82 -19.02 -1.01
N GLN A 317 17.48 -18.92 -1.13
CA GLN A 317 16.78 -19.03 -2.42
C GLN A 317 17.15 -17.92 -3.42
N VAL A 318 17.28 -16.67 -2.97
CA VAL A 318 17.63 -15.56 -3.87
C VAL A 318 19.13 -15.58 -4.20
N THR A 319 19.99 -16.02 -3.26
CA THR A 319 21.43 -16.20 -3.50
C THR A 319 21.68 -17.30 -4.57
N ASP A 320 20.92 -18.39 -4.55
CA ASP A 320 20.97 -19.43 -5.58
C ASP A 320 20.58 -18.90 -6.98
N ARG A 321 19.85 -17.77 -7.02
CA ARG A 321 19.48 -17.05 -8.26
C ARG A 321 20.49 -15.96 -8.64
N GLY A 322 21.57 -15.80 -7.87
CA GLY A 322 22.65 -14.84 -8.12
C GLY A 322 22.45 -13.46 -7.52
N LEU A 323 21.47 -13.28 -6.61
CA LEU A 323 21.24 -12.02 -5.89
C LEU A 323 21.97 -12.02 -4.54
N ASP A 324 22.35 -10.84 -4.06
CA ASP A 324 22.89 -10.68 -2.70
C ASP A 324 21.76 -10.59 -1.67
N GLY A 325 21.15 -11.75 -1.35
CA GLY A 325 20.04 -11.79 -0.41
C GLY A 325 20.38 -11.31 1.01
N ALA A 326 21.63 -11.52 1.45
CA ALA A 326 22.06 -11.06 2.77
C ALA A 326 22.23 -9.54 2.81
N GLY A 327 22.84 -8.95 1.78
CA GLY A 327 22.96 -7.50 1.64
C GLY A 327 21.60 -6.81 1.55
N LEU A 328 20.67 -7.33 0.74
CA LEU A 328 19.31 -6.79 0.64
C LEU A 328 18.58 -6.77 2.00
N VAL A 329 18.73 -7.81 2.82
CA VAL A 329 18.12 -7.86 4.17
C VAL A 329 18.80 -6.88 5.12
N GLU A 330 20.13 -6.73 5.06
CA GLU A 330 20.88 -5.78 5.87
C GLU A 330 20.47 -4.34 5.54
N ASP A 331 20.43 -3.98 4.26
CA ASP A 331 20.05 -2.64 3.79
C ASP A 331 18.58 -2.31 4.12
N ALA A 332 17.66 -3.28 3.90
CA ALA A 332 16.27 -3.09 4.29
C ALA A 332 16.13 -2.79 5.80
N ARG A 333 16.83 -3.52 6.67
CA ARG A 333 16.82 -3.27 8.12
C ARG A 333 17.41 -1.92 8.48
N ALA A 334 18.56 -1.57 7.91
CA ALA A 334 19.21 -0.30 8.17
C ALA A 334 18.32 0.89 7.79
N LEU A 335 17.63 0.81 6.64
CA LEU A 335 16.67 1.83 6.21
C LEU A 335 15.44 1.89 7.12
N MET A 336 14.90 0.75 7.57
CA MET A 336 13.79 0.74 8.53
C MET A 336 14.19 1.38 9.87
N GLU A 337 15.39 1.10 10.38
CA GLU A 337 15.93 1.71 11.61
C GLU A 337 16.20 3.21 11.44
N GLN A 338 16.66 3.65 10.26
CA GLN A 338 16.92 5.06 9.96
C GLN A 338 15.65 5.93 10.10
N TYR A 339 14.50 5.38 9.77
CA TYR A 339 13.23 6.13 9.78
C TYR A 339 12.39 5.92 11.03
N GLU A 340 12.83 5.10 12.00
CA GLU A 340 12.13 4.96 13.29
C GLU A 340 11.99 6.30 14.02
N GLY A 341 10.80 6.58 14.51
CA GLY A 341 10.47 7.83 15.22
C GLY A 341 10.36 9.06 14.32
N THR A 342 10.30 8.90 13.00
CA THR A 342 10.18 10.01 12.05
C THR A 342 8.75 10.24 11.55
N ALA A 343 7.78 9.39 11.92
CA ALA A 343 6.38 9.56 11.54
C ALA A 343 5.82 10.88 12.09
N GLU A 344 5.01 11.55 11.28
CA GLU A 344 4.28 12.74 11.73
C GLU A 344 3.06 12.33 12.57
N PRO A 345 2.70 13.10 13.61
CA PRO A 345 1.49 12.82 14.40
C PRO A 345 0.24 12.75 13.50
N LEU A 346 -0.62 11.77 13.74
CA LEU A 346 -1.95 11.73 13.12
C LEU A 346 -2.80 12.85 13.69
N ASN A 347 -3.35 13.74 12.85
CA ASN A 347 -4.19 14.86 13.23
C ASN A 347 -5.67 14.47 13.28
#